data_50118b7ec54a0bbab6e7c395a8c074dd
#
_entry.id   50118b7ec54a0bbab6e7c395a8c074dd
#
_cell.length_a   1.000
_cell.length_b   1.000
_cell.length_c   1.000
_cell.angle_alpha   90.00
_cell.angle_beta   90.00
_cell.angle_gamma   90.00
#
_symmetry.space_group_name_H-M   'P 1'
#
loop_
_entity.id
_entity.type
_entity.pdbx_description
1 polymer ?
#
loop_
_entity_poly.entity_id
_entity_poly.type
_entity_poly.pdbx_seq_one_letter_code
_entity_poly.pdbx_strand_id
1 'polypeptide(L)'
;MSLIYYNSCPLCGSSNIREVLTAQDYTVSGEKFEVWHCGQCTGRFTQNVPTSGRIGRYYQSQEYISHSETRKGLINRLYHSVRKITLRSKANWVKAATGLKQGDLLDIGSGTGAFLHYMQQNGWKASGLEPDEQARENTQKIYKVTAQPVEQLFSLPPASFDAITMWHVLEHVHEVHAYLQQIGTLLKPEGAALIAVPNYTSPDAAHYGPAWAAYDVPRHLYHFSPAAMQQLLEQHNLKIVKKHPMVFDAFYVSLLSEKYKTGRSRLIAGGWNGFLSYRKALKETDRCSSIVYECRLKA
;
A
#
# COMPACT_ATOMS: atom_id res chain seq x y z
N MET A 1 -23.91 15.36 -3.02
CA MET A 1 -22.87 14.44 -2.47
C MET A 1 -21.53 15.08 -2.71
N SER A 2 -20.66 15.22 -1.73
CA SER A 2 -19.33 15.80 -1.98
C SER A 2 -18.39 14.70 -2.47
N LEU A 3 -18.28 14.60 -3.78
CA LEU A 3 -17.27 13.81 -4.49
C LEU A 3 -16.15 14.76 -4.93
N ILE A 4 -14.94 14.25 -5.00
CA ILE A 4 -13.78 14.97 -5.54
C ILE A 4 -13.69 14.62 -7.02
N TYR A 5 -13.76 15.64 -7.88
CA TYR A 5 -13.50 15.54 -9.30
C TYR A 5 -12.18 16.22 -9.63
N TYR A 6 -11.25 15.50 -10.25
CA TYR A 6 -9.94 16.00 -10.61
C TYR A 6 -9.96 16.56 -12.03
N ASN A 7 -9.76 17.88 -12.18
CA ASN A 7 -9.58 18.55 -13.46
C ASN A 7 -8.15 18.44 -14.02
N SER A 8 -7.21 18.04 -13.17
CA SER A 8 -5.81 17.77 -13.50
C SER A 8 -5.33 16.57 -12.71
N CYS A 9 -4.19 16.02 -13.11
CA CYS A 9 -3.59 14.88 -12.43
C CYS A 9 -3.27 15.21 -10.96
N PRO A 10 -3.82 14.48 -9.99
CA PRO A 10 -3.56 14.75 -8.57
C PRO A 10 -2.13 14.40 -8.13
N LEU A 11 -1.32 13.74 -8.98
CA LEU A 11 0.07 13.38 -8.68
C LEU A 11 1.10 14.37 -9.25
N CYS A 12 0.79 15.07 -10.37
CA CYS A 12 1.77 15.96 -11.00
C CYS A 12 1.18 17.29 -11.53
N GLY A 13 -0.11 17.54 -11.35
CA GLY A 13 -0.78 18.77 -11.79
C GLY A 13 -1.08 18.88 -13.29
N SER A 14 -0.65 17.93 -14.13
CA SER A 14 -0.86 17.98 -15.58
C SER A 14 -2.33 17.92 -15.97
N SER A 15 -2.74 18.73 -16.95
CA SER A 15 -4.06 18.66 -17.57
C SER A 15 -4.19 17.57 -18.65
N ASN A 16 -3.08 16.91 -19.03
CA ASN A 16 -3.09 15.81 -19.98
C ASN A 16 -3.59 14.51 -19.31
N ILE A 17 -4.89 14.48 -19.03
CA ILE A 17 -5.58 13.37 -18.35
C ILE A 17 -6.71 12.83 -19.22
N ARG A 18 -6.95 11.52 -19.16
CA ARG A 18 -8.03 10.86 -19.90
C ARG A 18 -8.53 9.62 -19.17
N GLU A 19 -9.79 9.29 -19.35
CA GLU A 19 -10.34 8.00 -18.93
C GLU A 19 -9.65 6.84 -19.66
N VAL A 20 -9.40 5.74 -18.94
CA VAL A 20 -8.78 4.53 -19.51
C VAL A 20 -9.56 3.25 -19.23
N LEU A 21 -10.32 3.21 -18.15
CA LEU A 21 -11.18 2.07 -17.82
C LEU A 21 -12.19 2.47 -16.72
N THR A 22 -13.21 1.64 -16.56
CA THR A 22 -14.14 1.70 -15.42
C THR A 22 -13.96 0.43 -14.59
N ALA A 23 -13.63 0.59 -13.29
CA ALA A 23 -13.52 -0.50 -12.33
C ALA A 23 -14.72 -0.55 -11.40
N GLN A 24 -14.97 -1.70 -10.77
CA GLN A 24 -16.08 -1.91 -9.85
C GLN A 24 -15.58 -2.16 -8.42
N ASP A 25 -16.29 -1.60 -7.43
CA ASP A 25 -16.13 -2.01 -6.03
C ASP A 25 -16.78 -3.38 -5.81
N TYR A 26 -15.98 -4.43 -5.87
CA TYR A 26 -16.45 -5.79 -5.64
C TYR A 26 -16.59 -6.15 -4.15
N THR A 27 -16.15 -5.27 -3.25
CA THR A 27 -16.01 -5.61 -1.84
C THR A 27 -17.18 -5.11 -1.00
N VAL A 28 -17.70 -3.92 -1.28
CA VAL A 28 -18.71 -3.27 -0.42
C VAL A 28 -19.94 -2.82 -1.20
N SER A 29 -19.80 -1.86 -2.12
CA SER A 29 -20.95 -1.13 -2.67
C SER A 29 -21.46 -1.69 -3.99
N GLY A 30 -20.64 -2.38 -4.76
CA GLY A 30 -20.92 -2.75 -6.14
C GLY A 30 -20.89 -1.57 -7.13
N GLU A 31 -20.66 -0.34 -6.66
CA GLU A 31 -20.58 0.87 -7.47
C GLU A 31 -19.40 0.81 -8.45
N LYS A 32 -19.51 1.55 -9.57
CA LYS A 32 -18.47 1.65 -10.59
C LYS A 32 -17.82 3.01 -10.56
N PHE A 33 -16.52 3.03 -10.75
CA PHE A 33 -15.69 4.25 -10.75
C PHE A 33 -14.80 4.29 -11.99
N GLU A 34 -14.70 5.45 -12.60
CA GLU A 34 -13.77 5.69 -13.69
C GLU A 34 -12.34 5.78 -13.16
N VAL A 35 -11.42 5.15 -13.88
CA VAL A 35 -9.97 5.29 -13.64
C VAL A 35 -9.39 6.07 -14.80
N TRP A 36 -8.75 7.18 -14.46
CA TRP A 36 -8.13 8.10 -15.40
C TRP A 36 -6.62 7.95 -15.40
N HIS A 37 -5.99 8.26 -16.51
CA HIS A 37 -4.54 8.17 -16.74
C HIS A 37 -3.97 9.54 -17.07
N CYS A 38 -2.83 9.85 -16.50
CA CYS A 38 -2.04 11.03 -16.83
C CYS A 38 -0.98 10.70 -17.90
N GLY A 39 -1.05 11.37 -19.03
CA GLY A 39 -0.07 11.19 -20.10
C GLY A 39 1.33 11.74 -19.80
N GLN A 40 1.47 12.56 -18.73
CA GLN A 40 2.76 13.13 -18.34
C GLN A 40 3.51 12.25 -17.33
N CYS A 41 2.92 11.97 -16.16
CA CYS A 41 3.59 11.17 -15.12
C CYS A 41 3.29 9.67 -15.21
N THR A 42 2.41 9.25 -16.10
CA THR A 42 1.92 7.87 -16.25
C THR A 42 1.16 7.32 -15.03
N GLY A 43 0.88 8.13 -14.02
CA GLY A 43 0.03 7.74 -12.92
C GLY A 43 -1.42 7.57 -13.35
N ARG A 44 -2.18 6.72 -12.66
CA ARG A 44 -3.63 6.63 -12.78
C ARG A 44 -4.27 7.06 -11.47
N PHE A 45 -5.51 7.48 -11.54
CA PHE A 45 -6.29 7.87 -10.36
C PHE A 45 -7.77 7.57 -10.58
N THR A 46 -8.46 7.31 -9.49
CA THR A 46 -9.89 7.10 -9.48
C THR A 46 -10.58 8.47 -9.54
N GLN A 47 -11.56 8.62 -10.43
CA GLN A 47 -12.33 9.85 -10.56
C GLN A 47 -13.61 9.78 -9.72
N ASN A 48 -14.17 10.94 -9.36
CA ASN A 48 -15.38 11.04 -8.54
C ASN A 48 -15.26 10.30 -7.19
N VAL A 49 -14.08 10.39 -6.56
CA VAL A 49 -13.85 9.71 -5.29
C VAL A 49 -14.59 10.40 -4.14
N PRO A 50 -15.09 9.64 -3.14
CA PRO A 50 -15.63 10.22 -1.92
C PRO A 50 -14.58 11.04 -1.17
N THR A 51 -14.98 12.16 -0.56
CA THR A 51 -14.10 12.92 0.34
C THR A 51 -13.67 12.09 1.55
N SER A 52 -12.61 12.49 2.25
CA SER A 52 -12.07 11.82 3.45
C SER A 52 -13.15 11.56 4.52
N GLY A 53 -14.08 12.50 4.73
CA GLY A 53 -15.20 12.33 5.66
C GLY A 53 -16.27 11.33 5.21
N ARG A 54 -16.24 10.82 3.97
CA ARG A 54 -17.25 9.92 3.43
C ARG A 54 -16.71 8.58 2.91
N ILE A 55 -15.41 8.47 2.73
CA ILE A 55 -14.79 7.25 2.23
C ILE A 55 -15.00 6.07 3.20
N GLY A 56 -15.19 6.32 4.49
CA GLY A 56 -15.34 5.31 5.54
C GLY A 56 -16.42 4.26 5.24
N ARG A 57 -17.51 4.61 4.54
CA ARG A 57 -18.56 3.64 4.18
C ARG A 57 -18.06 2.50 3.28
N TYR A 58 -17.00 2.72 2.50
CA TYR A 58 -16.41 1.72 1.61
C TYR A 58 -15.43 0.77 2.32
N TYR A 59 -15.16 1.01 3.61
CA TYR A 59 -14.39 0.11 4.47
C TYR A 59 -15.26 -0.80 5.34
N GLN A 60 -16.59 -0.60 5.32
CA GLN A 60 -17.56 -1.35 6.13
C GLN A 60 -17.96 -2.66 5.44
N SER A 61 -17.07 -3.66 5.38
CA SER A 61 -17.41 -5.01 4.94
C SER A 61 -16.97 -6.05 5.96
N GLN A 62 -17.77 -7.15 6.05
CA GLN A 62 -17.38 -8.30 6.88
C GLN A 62 -16.07 -8.95 6.39
N GLU A 63 -15.80 -8.91 5.09
CA GLU A 63 -14.55 -9.43 4.51
C GLU A 63 -13.34 -8.54 4.89
N TYR A 64 -13.50 -7.23 4.95
CA TYR A 64 -12.46 -6.29 5.37
C TYR A 64 -12.16 -6.40 6.87
N ILE A 65 -13.20 -6.59 7.68
CA ILE A 65 -13.10 -6.79 9.14
C ILE A 65 -12.53 -8.20 9.47
N SER A 66 -12.83 -9.22 8.65
CA SER A 66 -12.47 -10.63 8.91
C SER A 66 -11.03 -11.01 8.50
N HIS A 67 -10.19 -10.08 8.03
CA HIS A 67 -8.74 -10.30 7.98
C HIS A 67 -8.13 -10.55 9.36
N SER A 68 -8.93 -10.44 10.42
CA SER A 68 -8.64 -10.85 11.78
C SER A 68 -9.35 -12.17 12.11
N GLU A 69 -8.59 -13.26 12.17
CA GLU A 69 -8.88 -14.42 13.00
C GLU A 69 -9.94 -15.45 12.56
N THR A 70 -9.65 -16.26 11.56
CA THR A 70 -10.15 -17.63 11.57
C THR A 70 -9.00 -18.61 11.82
N ARG A 71 -8.96 -19.22 13.00
CA ARG A 71 -7.85 -20.03 13.51
C ARG A 71 -7.86 -21.52 13.10
N LYS A 72 -8.68 -21.98 12.15
CA LYS A 72 -8.81 -23.44 11.84
C LYS A 72 -8.61 -23.75 10.36
N GLY A 73 -7.70 -24.68 10.06
CA GLY A 73 -7.50 -25.31 8.75
C GLY A 73 -6.09 -25.12 8.16
N LEU A 74 -5.77 -25.91 7.11
CA LEU A 74 -4.50 -25.87 6.37
C LEU A 74 -4.23 -24.50 5.71
N ILE A 75 -5.28 -23.86 5.21
CA ILE A 75 -5.21 -22.51 4.59
C ILE A 75 -4.72 -21.48 5.61
N ASN A 76 -5.18 -21.56 6.85
CA ASN A 76 -4.75 -20.64 7.92
C ASN A 76 -3.30 -20.88 8.32
N ARG A 77 -2.84 -22.12 8.36
CA ARG A 77 -1.42 -22.43 8.61
C ARG A 77 -0.53 -21.83 7.52
N LEU A 78 -0.94 -21.95 6.26
CA LEU A 78 -0.24 -21.35 5.13
C LEU A 78 -0.24 -19.82 5.24
N TYR A 79 -1.39 -19.20 5.52
CA TYR A 79 -1.50 -17.76 5.75
C TYR A 79 -0.56 -17.26 6.87
N HIS A 80 -0.55 -17.94 8.03
CA HIS A 80 0.35 -17.57 9.13
C HIS A 80 1.83 -17.75 8.76
N SER A 81 2.17 -18.78 7.96
CA SER A 81 3.53 -19.00 7.49
C SER A 81 3.97 -17.89 6.52
N VAL A 82 3.12 -17.56 5.54
CA VAL A 82 3.36 -16.46 4.60
C VAL A 82 3.48 -15.12 5.35
N ARG A 83 2.58 -14.84 6.29
CA ARG A 83 2.63 -13.64 7.13
C ARG A 83 3.95 -13.53 7.89
N LYS A 84 4.43 -14.63 8.51
CA LYS A 84 5.71 -14.66 9.24
C LYS A 84 6.90 -14.38 8.32
N ILE A 85 6.91 -14.98 7.12
CA ILE A 85 7.95 -14.73 6.11
C ILE A 85 7.91 -13.26 5.67
N THR A 86 6.73 -12.72 5.39
CA THR A 86 6.55 -11.32 4.97
C THR A 86 7.01 -10.33 6.04
N LEU A 87 6.65 -10.55 7.31
CA LEU A 87 7.11 -9.69 8.43
C LEU A 87 8.64 -9.71 8.55
N ARG A 88 9.24 -10.91 8.44
CA ARG A 88 10.71 -11.04 8.46
C ARG A 88 11.37 -10.32 7.29
N SER A 89 10.81 -10.44 6.08
CA SER A 89 11.32 -9.75 4.89
C SER A 89 11.24 -8.25 5.03
N LYS A 90 10.10 -7.70 5.47
CA LYS A 90 9.89 -6.29 5.75
C LYS A 90 10.93 -5.76 6.76
N ALA A 91 11.12 -6.46 7.88
CA ALA A 91 12.12 -6.08 8.89
C ALA A 91 13.56 -6.15 8.35
N ASN A 92 13.89 -7.14 7.52
CA ASN A 92 15.20 -7.23 6.88
C ASN A 92 15.45 -6.08 5.90
N TRP A 93 14.43 -5.66 5.14
CA TRP A 93 14.54 -4.50 4.26
C TRP A 93 14.78 -3.22 5.07
N VAL A 94 14.06 -3.01 6.18
CA VAL A 94 14.30 -1.86 7.07
C VAL A 94 15.74 -1.86 7.60
N LYS A 95 16.21 -3.00 8.12
CA LYS A 95 17.57 -3.14 8.65
C LYS A 95 18.64 -2.91 7.56
N ALA A 96 18.43 -3.42 6.36
CA ALA A 96 19.32 -3.23 5.23
C ALA A 96 19.34 -1.77 4.73
N ALA A 97 18.15 -1.15 4.66
CA ALA A 97 18.00 0.23 4.21
C ALA A 97 18.66 1.23 5.17
N THR A 98 18.57 1.02 6.47
CA THR A 98 19.15 1.92 7.48
C THR A 98 20.58 1.55 7.87
N GLY A 99 21.02 0.31 7.61
CA GLY A 99 22.28 -0.22 8.15
C GLY A 99 22.25 -0.50 9.67
N LEU A 100 21.09 -0.31 10.31
CA LEU A 100 20.93 -0.39 11.76
C LEU A 100 20.32 -1.74 12.17
N LYS A 101 20.73 -2.23 13.34
CA LYS A 101 20.08 -3.38 14.01
C LYS A 101 18.85 -2.92 14.81
N GLN A 102 18.88 -1.71 15.35
CA GLN A 102 17.86 -1.07 16.18
C GLN A 102 17.84 0.43 15.86
N GLY A 103 16.73 1.10 16.05
CA GLY A 103 16.56 2.54 15.81
C GLY A 103 15.13 2.98 16.06
N ASP A 104 14.81 4.23 15.71
CA ASP A 104 13.47 4.80 15.77
C ASP A 104 12.74 4.52 14.46
N LEU A 105 11.58 3.85 14.53
CA LEU A 105 10.75 3.50 13.37
C LEU A 105 9.35 4.08 13.50
N LEU A 106 8.83 4.67 12.43
CA LEU A 106 7.43 5.04 12.28
C LEU A 106 6.76 4.15 11.22
N ASP A 107 5.69 3.45 11.60
CA ASP A 107 4.86 2.67 10.68
C ASP A 107 3.53 3.39 10.44
N ILE A 108 3.37 4.02 9.28
CA ILE A 108 2.18 4.78 8.91
C ILE A 108 1.17 3.80 8.29
N GLY A 109 -0.05 3.76 8.83
CA GLY A 109 -1.07 2.77 8.48
C GLY A 109 -0.71 1.40 9.05
N SER A 110 -0.45 1.32 10.37
CA SER A 110 0.04 0.11 11.03
C SER A 110 -0.98 -1.05 11.07
N GLY A 111 -2.23 -0.80 10.70
CA GLY A 111 -3.30 -1.77 10.62
C GLY A 111 -3.47 -2.56 11.92
N THR A 112 -3.37 -3.89 11.83
CA THR A 112 -3.47 -4.78 13.00
C THR A 112 -2.27 -4.75 13.94
N GLY A 113 -1.26 -3.90 13.69
CA GLY A 113 -0.07 -3.75 14.53
C GLY A 113 0.94 -4.90 14.49
N ALA A 114 0.76 -5.87 13.60
CA ALA A 114 1.64 -7.04 13.55
C ALA A 114 3.09 -6.73 13.19
N PHE A 115 3.30 -5.81 12.23
CA PHE A 115 4.64 -5.39 11.84
C PHE A 115 5.26 -4.52 12.95
N LEU A 116 4.49 -3.61 13.51
CA LEU A 116 4.89 -2.77 14.63
C LEU A 116 5.39 -3.63 15.81
N HIS A 117 4.58 -4.60 16.24
CA HIS A 117 4.96 -5.55 17.28
C HIS A 117 6.22 -6.34 16.92
N TYR A 118 6.32 -6.84 15.67
CA TYR A 118 7.49 -7.59 15.23
C TYR A 118 8.77 -6.76 15.32
N MET A 119 8.72 -5.48 14.94
CA MET A 119 9.87 -4.58 15.03
C MET A 119 10.26 -4.29 16.48
N GLN A 120 9.30 -4.08 17.38
CA GLN A 120 9.56 -3.90 18.81
C GLN A 120 10.22 -5.15 19.43
N GLN A 121 9.75 -6.36 19.09
CA GLN A 121 10.36 -7.61 19.54
C GLN A 121 11.81 -7.79 19.00
N ASN A 122 12.16 -7.09 17.93
CA ASN A 122 13.51 -7.06 17.36
C ASN A 122 14.33 -5.85 17.82
N GLY A 123 13.91 -5.17 18.90
CA GLY A 123 14.66 -4.10 19.56
C GLY A 123 14.50 -2.72 18.94
N TRP A 124 13.58 -2.51 17.99
CA TRP A 124 13.27 -1.19 17.44
C TRP A 124 12.34 -0.42 18.36
N LYS A 125 12.58 0.87 18.52
CA LYS A 125 11.62 1.80 19.11
C LYS A 125 10.60 2.18 18.05
N ALA A 126 9.60 1.29 17.86
CA ALA A 126 8.64 1.42 16.79
C ALA A 126 7.36 2.10 17.28
N SER A 127 6.95 3.16 16.57
CA SER A 127 5.70 3.90 16.74
C SER A 127 4.78 3.62 15.55
N GLY A 128 3.47 3.49 15.77
CA GLY A 128 2.48 3.24 14.74
C GLY A 128 1.43 4.34 14.66
N LEU A 129 1.02 4.66 13.45
CA LEU A 129 -0.14 5.50 13.17
C LEU A 129 -1.18 4.70 12.39
N GLU A 130 -2.45 4.78 12.82
CA GLU A 130 -3.56 4.04 12.21
C GLU A 130 -4.84 4.88 12.29
N PRO A 131 -5.53 5.14 11.16
CA PRO A 131 -6.77 5.92 11.18
C PRO A 131 -7.94 5.18 11.85
N ASP A 132 -8.04 3.85 11.68
CA ASP A 132 -9.16 3.06 12.19
C ASP A 132 -9.02 2.80 13.70
N GLU A 133 -10.00 3.27 14.47
CA GLU A 133 -10.01 3.14 15.93
C GLU A 133 -10.09 1.68 16.37
N GLN A 134 -10.92 0.88 15.71
CA GLN A 134 -11.06 -0.54 16.03
C GLN A 134 -9.76 -1.31 15.78
N ALA A 135 -9.02 -0.95 14.71
CA ALA A 135 -7.70 -1.53 14.42
C ALA A 135 -6.70 -1.14 15.53
N ARG A 136 -6.69 0.11 16.01
CA ARG A 136 -5.85 0.54 17.12
C ARG A 136 -6.17 -0.22 18.41
N GLU A 137 -7.46 -0.37 18.75
CA GLU A 137 -7.87 -1.16 19.91
C GLU A 137 -7.46 -2.62 19.80
N ASN A 138 -7.63 -3.23 18.63
CA ASN A 138 -7.24 -4.61 18.37
C ASN A 138 -5.71 -4.79 18.51
N THR A 139 -4.93 -3.82 18.02
CA THR A 139 -3.47 -3.79 18.18
C THR A 139 -3.10 -3.81 19.67
N GLN A 140 -3.75 -2.97 20.49
CA GLN A 140 -3.52 -2.93 21.92
C GLN A 140 -3.96 -4.23 22.63
N LYS A 141 -5.10 -4.79 22.24
CA LYS A 141 -5.63 -6.03 22.83
C LYS A 141 -4.73 -7.23 22.52
N ILE A 142 -4.29 -7.37 21.27
CA ILE A 142 -3.57 -8.56 20.77
C ILE A 142 -2.09 -8.49 21.09
N TYR A 143 -1.45 -7.35 20.84
CA TYR A 143 0.01 -7.21 20.88
C TYR A 143 0.52 -6.39 22.06
N LYS A 144 -0.37 -5.73 22.82
CA LYS A 144 0.00 -4.78 23.90
C LYS A 144 0.85 -3.61 23.38
N VAL A 145 0.62 -3.23 22.13
CA VAL A 145 1.29 -2.13 21.44
C VAL A 145 0.27 -1.04 21.16
N THR A 146 0.64 0.22 21.39
CA THR A 146 -0.24 1.37 21.13
C THR A 146 0.07 1.96 19.77
N ALA A 147 -0.93 2.04 18.89
CA ALA A 147 -0.91 2.88 17.70
C ALA A 147 -1.67 4.18 17.98
N GLN A 148 -1.20 5.29 17.42
CA GLN A 148 -1.82 6.60 17.56
C GLN A 148 -2.72 6.91 16.33
N PRO A 149 -3.68 7.85 16.46
CA PRO A 149 -4.43 8.36 15.32
C PRO A 149 -3.49 8.94 14.25
N VAL A 150 -3.85 8.77 12.96
CA VAL A 150 -2.99 9.18 11.84
C VAL A 150 -2.79 10.70 11.77
N GLU A 151 -3.68 11.49 12.33
CA GLU A 151 -3.60 12.96 12.43
C GLU A 151 -2.36 13.41 13.18
N GLN A 152 -1.82 12.57 14.07
CA GLN A 152 -0.57 12.85 14.81
C GLN A 152 0.65 12.94 13.88
N LEU A 153 0.58 12.42 12.65
CA LEU A 153 1.67 12.48 11.67
C LEU A 153 2.25 13.90 11.53
N PHE A 154 1.37 14.90 11.48
CA PHE A 154 1.75 16.29 11.21
C PHE A 154 2.23 17.06 12.45
N SER A 155 2.15 16.46 13.64
CA SER A 155 2.63 17.04 14.91
C SER A 155 3.90 16.38 15.44
N LEU A 156 4.40 15.34 14.75
CA LEU A 156 5.65 14.68 15.12
C LEU A 156 6.87 15.61 14.90
N PRO A 157 7.89 15.55 15.75
CA PRO A 157 9.07 16.40 15.64
C PRO A 157 9.92 16.01 14.41
N PRO A 158 10.56 16.97 13.71
CA PRO A 158 11.38 16.70 12.54
C PRO A 158 12.60 15.84 12.87
N ALA A 159 13.17 15.18 11.86
CA ALA A 159 14.40 14.38 11.94
C ALA A 159 14.39 13.37 13.10
N SER A 160 13.24 12.70 13.35
CA SER A 160 13.04 11.83 14.51
C SER A 160 13.19 10.33 14.20
N PHE A 161 13.10 9.92 12.93
CA PHE A 161 13.04 8.51 12.59
C PHE A 161 14.20 8.07 11.70
N ASP A 162 14.78 6.93 12.06
CA ASP A 162 15.77 6.22 11.23
C ASP A 162 15.09 5.47 10.08
N ALA A 163 13.85 5.02 10.31
CA ALA A 163 13.02 4.37 9.29
C ALA A 163 11.58 4.85 9.35
N ILE A 164 10.98 5.08 8.17
CA ILE A 164 9.53 5.29 8.02
C ILE A 164 8.99 4.25 7.05
N THR A 165 7.89 3.60 7.40
CA THR A 165 7.28 2.56 6.57
C THR A 165 5.83 2.89 6.23
N MET A 166 5.42 2.60 4.99
CA MET A 166 4.03 2.59 4.51
C MET A 166 3.80 1.32 3.70
N TRP A 167 2.95 0.43 4.20
CA TRP A 167 2.68 -0.87 3.57
C TRP A 167 1.26 -0.89 2.99
N HIS A 168 1.09 -0.51 1.73
CA HIS A 168 -0.21 -0.35 1.07
C HIS A 168 -1.08 0.72 1.78
N VAL A 169 -0.56 1.93 1.84
CA VAL A 169 -1.20 3.07 2.48
C VAL A 169 -1.26 4.29 1.57
N LEU A 170 -0.19 4.55 0.79
CA LEU A 170 -0.07 5.77 0.01
C LEU A 170 -1.18 5.90 -1.04
N GLU A 171 -1.67 4.78 -1.57
CA GLU A 171 -2.79 4.72 -2.51
C GLU A 171 -4.14 5.14 -1.91
N HIS A 172 -4.27 5.12 -0.58
CA HIS A 172 -5.50 5.44 0.14
C HIS A 172 -5.58 6.88 0.65
N VAL A 173 -4.45 7.60 0.75
CA VAL A 173 -4.41 8.91 1.40
C VAL A 173 -4.89 10.02 0.46
N HIS A 174 -5.82 10.86 0.90
CA HIS A 174 -6.32 11.97 0.09
C HIS A 174 -5.24 13.04 -0.16
N GLU A 175 -4.39 13.28 0.82
CA GLU A 175 -3.36 14.33 0.81
C GLU A 175 -1.96 13.75 0.53
N VAL A 176 -1.81 13.06 -0.63
CA VAL A 176 -0.57 12.32 -0.99
C VAL A 176 0.68 13.20 -0.90
N HIS A 177 0.60 14.45 -1.34
CA HIS A 177 1.72 15.39 -1.31
C HIS A 177 2.10 15.80 0.11
N ALA A 178 1.10 16.08 0.97
CA ALA A 178 1.35 16.45 2.37
C ALA A 178 2.01 15.28 3.14
N TYR A 179 1.57 14.04 2.89
CA TYR A 179 2.19 12.85 3.50
C TYR A 179 3.66 12.69 3.09
N LEU A 180 3.97 12.81 1.80
CA LEU A 180 5.34 12.65 1.31
C LEU A 180 6.25 13.79 1.80
N GLN A 181 5.75 15.02 1.84
CA GLN A 181 6.47 16.15 2.43
C GLN A 181 6.76 15.90 3.91
N GLN A 182 5.77 15.42 4.67
CA GLN A 182 5.94 15.12 6.09
C GLN A 182 6.94 13.97 6.32
N ILE A 183 6.90 12.92 5.50
CA ILE A 183 7.90 11.84 5.54
C ILE A 183 9.32 12.41 5.38
N GLY A 184 9.52 13.31 4.40
CA GLY A 184 10.82 13.97 4.21
C GLY A 184 11.26 14.79 5.43
N THR A 185 10.30 15.48 6.09
CA THR A 185 10.58 16.25 7.32
C THR A 185 10.95 15.37 8.51
N LEU A 186 10.28 14.21 8.65
CA LEU A 186 10.43 13.32 9.81
C LEU A 186 11.66 12.41 9.72
N LEU A 187 12.18 12.14 8.52
CA LEU A 187 13.38 11.32 8.36
C LEU A 187 14.63 12.03 8.93
N LYS A 188 15.42 11.28 9.66
CA LYS A 188 16.81 11.69 9.97
C LYS A 188 17.62 11.79 8.67
N PRO A 189 18.73 12.56 8.61
CA PRO A 189 19.53 12.73 7.38
C PRO A 189 19.93 11.41 6.71
N GLU A 190 20.30 10.39 7.51
CA GLU A 190 20.66 9.05 7.01
C GLU A 190 19.50 8.06 7.06
N GLY A 191 18.29 8.53 7.35
CA GLY A 191 17.09 7.71 7.46
C GLY A 191 16.62 7.18 6.10
N ALA A 192 15.76 6.16 6.14
CA ALA A 192 15.17 5.56 4.95
C ALA A 192 13.66 5.44 5.06
N ALA A 193 12.92 5.75 3.98
CA ALA A 193 11.51 5.43 3.85
C ALA A 193 11.32 4.19 2.98
N LEU A 194 10.44 3.27 3.39
CA LEU A 194 10.04 2.11 2.61
C LEU A 194 8.54 2.21 2.33
N ILE A 195 8.20 2.48 1.08
CA ILE A 195 6.81 2.73 0.64
C ILE A 195 6.40 1.63 -0.33
N ALA A 196 5.47 0.78 0.08
CA ALA A 196 4.90 -0.29 -0.73
C ALA A 196 3.57 0.16 -1.34
N VAL A 197 3.43 0.00 -2.66
CA VAL A 197 2.19 0.28 -3.38
C VAL A 197 1.95 -0.75 -4.49
N PRO A 198 0.69 -0.98 -4.90
CA PRO A 198 0.36 -1.78 -6.07
C PRO A 198 0.89 -1.11 -7.35
N ASN A 199 1.25 -1.94 -8.33
CA ASN A 199 1.77 -1.51 -9.63
C ASN A 199 0.81 -1.92 -10.74
N TYR A 200 0.03 -0.98 -11.27
CA TYR A 200 -0.94 -1.25 -12.34
C TYR A 200 -0.31 -1.63 -13.68
N THR A 201 1.03 -1.48 -13.83
CA THR A 201 1.75 -1.89 -15.04
C THR A 201 2.25 -3.33 -14.98
N SER A 202 1.91 -4.05 -13.93
CA SER A 202 2.25 -5.46 -13.76
C SER A 202 1.54 -6.38 -14.76
N PRO A 203 2.07 -7.58 -15.04
CA PRO A 203 1.44 -8.55 -15.94
C PRO A 203 0.06 -9.02 -15.49
N ASP A 204 -0.15 -9.17 -14.17
CA ASP A 204 -1.45 -9.53 -13.63
C ASP A 204 -2.47 -8.40 -13.79
N ALA A 205 -2.09 -7.14 -13.58
CA ALA A 205 -2.96 -6.00 -13.86
C ALA A 205 -3.38 -5.95 -15.34
N ALA A 206 -2.45 -6.19 -16.27
CA ALA A 206 -2.73 -6.27 -17.70
C ALA A 206 -3.64 -7.46 -18.06
N HIS A 207 -3.48 -8.61 -17.37
CA HIS A 207 -4.29 -9.81 -17.61
C HIS A 207 -5.74 -9.66 -17.14
N TYR A 208 -5.95 -9.09 -15.95
CA TYR A 208 -7.27 -8.95 -15.35
C TYR A 208 -8.01 -7.68 -15.78
N GLY A 209 -7.31 -6.67 -16.27
CA GLY A 209 -7.91 -5.40 -16.70
C GLY A 209 -8.75 -4.77 -15.60
N PRO A 210 -10.02 -4.34 -15.87
CA PRO A 210 -10.89 -3.71 -14.87
C PRO A 210 -11.21 -4.59 -13.64
N ALA A 211 -11.07 -5.91 -13.76
CA ALA A 211 -11.27 -6.85 -12.66
C ALA A 211 -10.01 -7.09 -11.81
N TRP A 212 -8.91 -6.37 -12.06
CA TRP A 212 -7.71 -6.48 -11.23
C TRP A 212 -8.01 -5.99 -9.82
N ALA A 213 -7.84 -6.89 -8.84
CA ALA A 213 -8.30 -6.64 -7.47
C ALA A 213 -7.60 -5.46 -6.80
N ALA A 214 -6.35 -5.14 -7.22
CA ALA A 214 -5.64 -4.01 -6.65
C ALA A 214 -6.01 -2.65 -7.26
N TYR A 215 -7.03 -2.58 -8.14
CA TYR A 215 -7.70 -1.29 -8.36
C TYR A 215 -8.48 -0.86 -7.13
N ASP A 216 -9.13 -1.78 -6.42
CA ASP A 216 -9.82 -1.57 -5.14
C ASP A 216 -10.54 -0.22 -5.01
N VAL A 217 -11.29 0.17 -6.07
CA VAL A 217 -12.02 1.45 -6.12
C VAL A 217 -13.21 1.46 -5.16
N PRO A 218 -13.56 2.59 -4.53
CA PRO A 218 -12.86 3.87 -4.56
C PRO A 218 -11.83 4.02 -3.42
N ARG A 219 -11.50 2.96 -2.68
CA ARG A 219 -10.52 2.99 -1.56
C ARG A 219 -9.12 3.36 -2.04
N HIS A 220 -8.69 2.81 -3.21
CA HIS A 220 -7.49 3.26 -3.88
C HIS A 220 -7.81 4.51 -4.73
N LEU A 221 -7.29 5.65 -4.29
CA LEU A 221 -7.43 6.93 -4.97
C LEU A 221 -6.44 7.03 -6.14
N TYR A 222 -5.27 6.41 -5.98
CA TYR A 222 -4.17 6.44 -6.94
C TYR A 222 -3.72 5.03 -7.32
N HIS A 223 -3.29 4.87 -8.58
CA HIS A 223 -2.74 3.64 -9.10
C HIS A 223 -1.39 3.96 -9.73
N PHE A 224 -0.34 3.46 -9.13
CA PHE A 224 1.02 3.85 -9.45
C PHE A 224 1.63 2.97 -10.54
N SER A 225 2.44 3.60 -11.42
CA SER A 225 3.49 2.98 -12.19
C SER A 225 4.84 3.27 -11.52
N PRO A 226 5.92 2.52 -11.83
CA PRO A 226 7.26 2.85 -11.32
C PRO A 226 7.72 4.28 -11.71
N ALA A 227 7.38 4.75 -12.91
CA ALA A 227 7.69 6.11 -13.35
C ALA A 227 6.91 7.18 -12.58
N ALA A 228 5.60 6.93 -12.32
CA ALA A 228 4.78 7.84 -11.51
C ALA A 228 5.31 7.95 -10.08
N MET A 229 5.70 6.82 -9.47
CA MET A 229 6.28 6.83 -8.13
C MET A 229 7.61 7.58 -8.09
N GLN A 230 8.48 7.38 -9.08
CA GLN A 230 9.75 8.09 -9.15
C GLN A 230 9.52 9.61 -9.22
N GLN A 231 8.68 10.06 -10.16
CA GLN A 231 8.40 11.49 -10.31
C GLN A 231 7.75 12.09 -9.06
N LEU A 232 6.79 11.38 -8.45
CA LEU A 232 6.09 11.84 -7.26
C LEU A 232 7.05 11.98 -6.06
N LEU A 233 7.91 11.01 -5.81
CA LEU A 233 8.88 11.04 -4.72
C LEU A 233 9.92 12.14 -4.93
N GLU A 234 10.37 12.35 -6.18
CA GLU A 234 11.33 13.39 -6.53
C GLU A 234 10.80 14.81 -6.29
N GLN A 235 9.50 15.04 -6.42
CA GLN A 235 8.85 16.31 -6.07
C GLN A 235 8.92 16.64 -4.57
N HIS A 236 9.11 15.63 -3.73
CA HIS A 236 9.16 15.77 -2.27
C HIS A 236 10.55 15.52 -1.68
N ASN A 237 11.59 15.81 -2.46
CA ASN A 237 12.99 15.66 -2.03
C ASN A 237 13.37 14.24 -1.58
N LEU A 238 12.66 13.23 -2.09
CA LEU A 238 12.95 11.82 -1.88
C LEU A 238 13.50 11.21 -3.16
N LYS A 239 14.58 10.41 -3.05
CA LYS A 239 15.14 9.64 -4.16
C LYS A 239 14.97 8.15 -3.91
N ILE A 240 14.55 7.40 -4.92
CA ILE A 240 14.54 5.94 -4.88
C ILE A 240 15.98 5.46 -4.97
N VAL A 241 16.43 4.69 -3.97
CA VAL A 241 17.76 4.06 -3.96
C VAL A 241 17.69 2.59 -4.29
N LYS A 242 16.54 1.95 -4.02
CA LYS A 242 16.32 0.53 -4.32
C LYS A 242 14.82 0.23 -4.45
N LYS A 243 14.50 -0.82 -5.22
CA LYS A 243 13.15 -1.37 -5.32
C LYS A 243 13.18 -2.83 -4.86
N HIS A 244 12.18 -3.24 -4.06
CA HIS A 244 12.06 -4.63 -3.61
C HIS A 244 10.72 -5.22 -4.07
N PRO A 245 10.70 -6.43 -4.64
CA PRO A 245 9.47 -7.06 -5.10
C PRO A 245 8.68 -7.66 -3.94
N MET A 246 7.38 -7.39 -3.86
CA MET A 246 6.45 -8.06 -2.95
C MET A 246 5.84 -9.28 -3.64
N VAL A 247 6.60 -10.34 -3.70
CA VAL A 247 6.29 -11.51 -4.54
C VAL A 247 5.00 -12.25 -4.14
N PHE A 248 4.62 -12.24 -2.87
CA PHE A 248 3.41 -12.92 -2.39
C PHE A 248 2.12 -12.18 -2.76
N ASP A 249 2.19 -10.88 -2.99
CA ASP A 249 1.03 -10.06 -3.37
C ASP A 249 0.47 -10.49 -4.73
N ALA A 250 1.33 -10.85 -5.68
CA ALA A 250 0.90 -11.31 -6.99
C ALA A 250 -0.04 -12.52 -6.91
N PHE A 251 0.20 -13.45 -5.97
CA PHE A 251 -0.68 -14.61 -5.76
C PHE A 251 -2.02 -14.19 -5.16
N TYR A 252 -1.98 -13.38 -4.10
CA TYR A 252 -3.20 -12.93 -3.43
C TYR A 252 -4.08 -12.08 -4.37
N VAL A 253 -3.49 -11.10 -5.04
CA VAL A 253 -4.18 -10.22 -5.98
C VAL A 253 -4.75 -11.03 -7.16
N SER A 254 -3.99 -11.99 -7.71
CA SER A 254 -4.48 -12.85 -8.81
C SER A 254 -5.64 -13.74 -8.39
N LEU A 255 -5.63 -14.30 -7.17
CA LEU A 255 -6.74 -15.11 -6.65
C LEU A 255 -8.03 -14.29 -6.50
N LEU A 256 -7.93 -13.08 -5.98
CA LEU A 256 -9.07 -12.16 -5.86
C LEU A 256 -9.56 -11.69 -7.23
N SER A 257 -8.65 -11.32 -8.12
CA SER A 257 -8.97 -10.88 -9.48
C SER A 257 -9.69 -11.96 -10.28
N GLU A 258 -9.31 -13.23 -10.10
CA GLU A 258 -9.99 -14.36 -10.72
C GLU A 258 -11.44 -14.50 -10.20
N LYS A 259 -11.65 -14.32 -8.88
CA LYS A 259 -12.98 -14.29 -8.27
C LYS A 259 -13.83 -13.15 -8.85
N TYR A 260 -13.25 -11.95 -8.98
CA TYR A 260 -13.95 -10.77 -9.53
C TYR A 260 -14.30 -10.94 -11.01
N LYS A 261 -13.37 -11.48 -11.81
CA LYS A 261 -13.56 -11.67 -13.26
C LYS A 261 -14.59 -12.77 -13.60
N THR A 262 -14.63 -13.84 -12.80
CA THR A 262 -15.40 -15.06 -13.15
C THR A 262 -16.57 -15.34 -12.21
N GLY A 263 -16.73 -14.59 -11.14
CA GLY A 263 -17.71 -14.82 -10.07
C GLY A 263 -17.41 -16.06 -9.21
N ARG A 264 -16.30 -16.77 -9.44
CA ARG A 264 -15.92 -18.01 -8.74
C ARG A 264 -14.46 -18.01 -8.31
N SER A 265 -14.17 -18.62 -7.15
CA SER A 265 -12.80 -18.82 -6.69
C SER A 265 -12.13 -19.96 -7.48
N ARG A 266 -11.30 -19.60 -8.47
CA ARG A 266 -10.54 -20.56 -9.30
C ARG A 266 -9.09 -20.58 -8.82
N LEU A 267 -8.83 -21.35 -7.74
CA LEU A 267 -7.52 -21.37 -7.08
C LEU A 267 -6.36 -21.75 -8.00
N ILE A 268 -6.58 -22.72 -8.93
CA ILE A 268 -5.55 -23.16 -9.87
C ILE A 268 -5.22 -22.06 -10.87
N ALA A 269 -6.23 -21.43 -11.49
CA ALA A 269 -6.03 -20.38 -12.48
C ALA A 269 -5.40 -19.13 -11.84
N GLY A 270 -5.92 -18.67 -10.70
CA GLY A 270 -5.36 -17.54 -9.95
C GLY A 270 -3.94 -17.81 -9.45
N GLY A 271 -3.68 -19.01 -8.95
CA GLY A 271 -2.33 -19.45 -8.54
C GLY A 271 -1.35 -19.49 -9.71
N TRP A 272 -1.77 -19.98 -10.87
CA TRP A 272 -0.94 -20.02 -12.09
C TRP A 272 -0.61 -18.62 -12.61
N ASN A 273 -1.59 -17.74 -12.69
CA ASN A 273 -1.38 -16.35 -13.11
C ASN A 273 -0.49 -15.60 -12.13
N GLY A 274 -0.68 -15.79 -10.83
CA GLY A 274 0.22 -15.27 -9.79
C GLY A 274 1.65 -15.78 -9.96
N PHE A 275 1.83 -17.06 -10.27
CA PHE A 275 3.16 -17.64 -10.55
C PHE A 275 3.81 -17.07 -11.82
N LEU A 276 3.05 -16.85 -12.88
CA LEU A 276 3.57 -16.23 -14.10
C LEU A 276 3.99 -14.78 -13.85
N SER A 277 3.19 -14.01 -13.09
CA SER A 277 3.54 -12.66 -12.66
C SER A 277 4.80 -12.66 -11.79
N TYR A 278 4.88 -13.55 -10.81
CA TYR A 278 6.06 -13.77 -9.97
C TYR A 278 7.33 -14.05 -10.77
N ARG A 279 7.29 -14.97 -11.76
CA ARG A 279 8.45 -15.27 -12.60
C ARG A 279 8.96 -14.06 -13.38
N LYS A 280 8.06 -13.19 -13.84
CA LYS A 280 8.44 -11.94 -14.52
C LYS A 280 9.04 -10.94 -13.53
N ALA A 281 8.48 -10.83 -12.33
CA ALA A 281 8.98 -9.97 -11.26
C ALA A 281 10.40 -10.35 -10.79
N LEU A 282 10.75 -11.64 -10.81
CA LEU A 282 12.11 -12.10 -10.50
C LEU A 282 13.17 -11.60 -11.50
N LYS A 283 12.77 -11.38 -12.76
CA LYS A 283 13.68 -10.86 -13.79
C LYS A 283 13.74 -9.34 -13.80
N GLU A 284 12.63 -8.70 -13.47
CA GLU A 284 12.45 -7.25 -13.54
C GLU A 284 11.51 -6.78 -12.44
N THR A 285 12.05 -6.13 -11.39
CA THR A 285 11.28 -5.68 -10.23
C THR A 285 10.13 -4.75 -10.61
N ASP A 286 10.30 -3.93 -11.65
CA ASP A 286 9.27 -3.01 -12.16
C ASP A 286 8.05 -3.73 -12.77
N ARG A 287 8.11 -5.05 -12.91
CA ARG A 287 6.98 -5.91 -13.34
C ARG A 287 6.28 -6.61 -12.18
N CYS A 288 6.67 -6.33 -10.94
CA CYS A 288 5.99 -6.91 -9.78
C CYS A 288 4.61 -6.29 -9.56
N SER A 289 3.66 -7.10 -9.08
CA SER A 289 2.28 -6.66 -8.74
C SER A 289 2.26 -5.57 -7.68
N SER A 290 3.15 -5.67 -6.69
CA SER A 290 3.41 -4.63 -5.69
C SER A 290 4.90 -4.42 -5.52
N ILE A 291 5.33 -3.17 -5.38
CA ILE A 291 6.73 -2.79 -5.27
C ILE A 291 6.94 -2.00 -3.98
N VAL A 292 8.00 -2.32 -3.25
CA VAL A 292 8.50 -1.48 -2.15
C VAL A 292 9.57 -0.56 -2.69
N TYR A 293 9.35 0.72 -2.57
CA TYR A 293 10.31 1.76 -2.92
C TYR A 293 11.10 2.14 -1.66
N GLU A 294 12.39 1.82 -1.66
CA GLU A 294 13.34 2.27 -0.64
C GLU A 294 13.83 3.65 -1.06
N CYS A 295 13.55 4.65 -0.22
CA CYS A 295 13.80 6.05 -0.51
C CYS A 295 14.69 6.68 0.56
N ARG A 296 15.48 7.68 0.16
CA ARG A 296 16.26 8.55 1.06
C ARG A 296 16.02 10.02 0.69
N LEU A 297 16.38 10.91 1.59
CA LEU A 297 16.45 12.33 1.27
C LEU A 297 17.43 12.56 0.11
N LYS A 298 17.11 13.47 -0.79
CA LYS A 298 18.08 13.97 -1.76
C LYS A 298 19.12 14.80 -1.00
N ALA A 299 20.39 14.56 -1.28
CA ALA A 299 21.49 15.35 -0.76
C ALA A 299 21.45 16.77 -1.33
#